data_5aa39b22bab773991cb9fcad5326dab7
#
_entry.id   5aa39b22bab773991cb9fcad5326dab7
#
_cell.length_a   1.000
_cell.length_b   1.000
_cell.length_c   1.000
_cell.angle_alpha   90.00
_cell.angle_beta   90.00
_cell.angle_gamma   90.00
#
_symmetry.space_group_name_H-M   'P 1'
#
loop_
_entity.id
_entity.type
_entity.pdbx_description
1 polymer ?
#
loop_
_entity_poly.entity_id
_entity_poly.type
_entity_poly.pdbx_seq_one_letter_code
_entity_poly.pdbx_strand_id
1 'polypeptide(L)'
;NQHEQWVDVTVKIVELWDPTHDSIDQVGLIGDESGRLKFTKWTKAELPTLEEGSVYKLSNVITSEYQGRYSINLNSRSNIEPVDGDIDVRADIEDVQLSVPMVAIQSGSGLIKRCPDGDCTRVLQNGRCAEHGDVEGEFDLRIKAVFDDGETVQYAIFDREATEAIAGITLNEAIEQAMDALDTSVVEDALIDALVGRYYRVEGSIVGRYLLVNEAEQHG
;
A
#
# COMPACT_ATOMS: atom_id res chain seq x y z
N ASN A 1 -8.99 29.30 -2.57
CA ASN A 1 -9.98 28.22 -2.47
C ASN A 1 -10.02 27.47 -3.80
N GLN A 2 -9.12 26.47 -3.97
CA GLN A 2 -9.03 25.64 -5.19
C GLN A 2 -9.57 24.23 -4.91
N HIS A 3 -10.71 24.12 -4.24
CA HIS A 3 -11.41 22.86 -4.02
C HIS A 3 -12.48 22.72 -5.10
N GLU A 4 -12.54 21.52 -5.73
CA GLU A 4 -13.49 21.13 -6.77
C GLU A 4 -13.29 21.84 -8.13
N GLN A 5 -12.30 21.41 -8.88
CA GLN A 5 -12.16 21.80 -10.29
C GLN A 5 -12.68 20.68 -11.19
N TRP A 6 -13.41 21.11 -12.24
CA TRP A 6 -13.78 20.22 -13.33
C TRP A 6 -12.61 20.16 -14.31
N VAL A 7 -12.15 18.96 -14.60
CA VAL A 7 -11.00 18.73 -15.48
C VAL A 7 -11.29 17.62 -16.48
N ASP A 8 -10.57 17.65 -17.59
CA ASP A 8 -10.48 16.57 -18.55
C ASP A 8 -9.07 15.98 -18.46
N VAL A 9 -8.98 14.65 -18.39
CA VAL A 9 -7.70 13.95 -18.29
C VAL A 9 -7.71 12.72 -19.19
N THR A 10 -6.55 12.37 -19.74
CA THR A 10 -6.35 11.10 -20.44
C THR A 10 -5.42 10.25 -19.58
N VAL A 11 -5.89 9.10 -19.16
CA VAL A 11 -5.24 8.28 -18.15
C VAL A 11 -5.35 6.79 -18.45
N LYS A 12 -4.41 6.02 -17.96
CA LYS A 12 -4.47 4.57 -17.90
C LYS A 12 -5.04 4.13 -16.55
N ILE A 13 -5.89 3.13 -16.56
CA ILE A 13 -6.31 2.44 -15.34
C ILE A 13 -5.17 1.56 -14.89
N VAL A 14 -4.53 1.91 -13.77
CA VAL A 14 -3.35 1.22 -13.26
C VAL A 14 -3.73 0.01 -12.43
N GLU A 15 -4.75 0.16 -11.57
CA GLU A 15 -5.20 -0.85 -10.64
C GLU A 15 -6.66 -0.61 -10.25
N LEU A 16 -7.42 -1.67 -10.12
CA LEU A 16 -8.79 -1.62 -9.59
C LEU A 16 -8.83 -2.28 -8.21
N TRP A 17 -9.55 -1.67 -7.28
CA TRP A 17 -9.71 -2.17 -5.91
C TRP A 17 -11.14 -2.60 -5.64
N ASP A 18 -11.32 -3.48 -4.66
CA ASP A 18 -12.65 -3.84 -4.19
C ASP A 18 -13.36 -2.63 -3.58
N PRO A 19 -14.58 -2.30 -4.02
CA PRO A 19 -15.35 -1.22 -3.44
C PRO A 19 -15.62 -1.46 -1.96
N THR A 20 -15.41 -0.44 -1.14
CA THR A 20 -15.65 -0.51 0.31
C THR A 20 -17.07 -0.15 0.71
N HIS A 21 -17.91 0.27 -0.25
CA HIS A 21 -19.29 0.72 0.00
C HIS A 21 -20.15 0.51 -1.25
N ASP A 22 -21.42 0.14 -1.06
CA ASP A 22 -22.39 -0.12 -2.16
C ASP A 22 -22.67 1.06 -3.08
N SER A 23 -22.35 2.28 -2.64
CA SER A 23 -22.47 3.50 -3.46
C SER A 23 -21.30 3.70 -4.43
N ILE A 24 -20.22 2.94 -4.29
CA ILE A 24 -19.06 2.98 -5.16
C ILE A 24 -19.16 1.84 -6.16
N ASP A 25 -19.15 2.18 -7.45
CA ASP A 25 -19.17 1.22 -8.52
C ASP A 25 -17.74 0.70 -8.83
N GLN A 26 -16.79 1.61 -9.00
CA GLN A 26 -15.38 1.27 -9.17
C GLN A 26 -14.48 2.26 -8.42
N VAL A 27 -13.40 1.78 -7.88
CA VAL A 27 -12.37 2.56 -7.21
C VAL A 27 -11.00 1.96 -7.52
N GLY A 28 -9.98 2.80 -7.63
CA GLY A 28 -8.64 2.32 -7.95
C GLY A 28 -7.65 3.45 -8.18
N LEU A 29 -6.58 3.12 -8.90
CA LEU A 29 -5.56 4.06 -9.34
C LEU A 29 -5.64 4.29 -10.83
N ILE A 30 -5.56 5.54 -11.22
CA ILE A 30 -5.33 5.99 -12.59
C ILE A 30 -4.01 6.72 -12.65
N GLY A 31 -3.42 6.77 -13.84
CA GLY A 31 -2.15 7.47 -14.01
C GLY A 31 -1.87 7.90 -15.44
N ASP A 32 -0.95 8.83 -15.57
CA ASP A 32 -0.37 9.31 -16.82
C ASP A 32 1.15 9.50 -16.66
N GLU A 33 1.79 10.16 -17.62
CA GLU A 33 3.23 10.48 -17.59
C GLU A 33 3.62 11.43 -16.44
N SER A 34 2.66 12.12 -15.82
CA SER A 34 2.88 13.06 -14.73
C SER A 34 2.79 12.43 -13.34
N GLY A 35 2.02 11.33 -13.20
CA GLY A 35 1.86 10.64 -11.90
C GLY A 35 0.62 9.77 -11.81
N ARG A 36 0.30 9.38 -10.58
CA ARG A 36 -0.84 8.51 -10.26
C ARG A 36 -1.79 9.21 -9.30
N LEU A 37 -3.09 8.98 -9.50
CA LEU A 37 -4.15 9.49 -8.64
C LEU A 37 -5.16 8.39 -8.32
N LYS A 38 -5.75 8.47 -7.14
CA LYS A 38 -6.92 7.67 -6.81
C LYS A 38 -8.13 8.19 -7.59
N PHE A 39 -8.94 7.27 -8.11
CA PHE A 39 -10.26 7.63 -8.62
C PHE A 39 -11.37 6.89 -7.90
N THR A 40 -12.57 7.48 -7.93
CA THR A 40 -13.79 6.87 -7.43
C THR A 40 -14.90 7.11 -8.46
N LYS A 41 -15.52 6.03 -8.94
CA LYS A 41 -16.70 6.05 -9.81
C LYS A 41 -17.90 5.65 -8.98
N TRP A 42 -18.90 6.53 -8.95
CA TRP A 42 -20.09 6.31 -8.14
C TRP A 42 -21.15 5.51 -8.88
N THR A 43 -21.82 4.58 -8.22
CA THR A 43 -22.89 3.74 -8.79
C THR A 43 -23.99 4.57 -9.47
N LYS A 44 -24.34 5.72 -8.88
CA LYS A 44 -25.35 6.63 -9.43
C LYS A 44 -24.91 7.37 -10.72
N ALA A 45 -23.65 7.24 -11.12
CA ALA A 45 -23.14 7.88 -12.31
C ALA A 45 -23.60 7.15 -13.59
N GLU A 46 -23.92 5.86 -13.51
CA GLU A 46 -24.34 5.01 -14.63
C GLU A 46 -23.36 5.08 -15.84
N LEU A 47 -22.07 5.16 -15.54
CA LEU A 47 -20.99 5.27 -16.52
C LEU A 47 -20.50 3.87 -16.95
N PRO A 48 -19.88 3.75 -18.15
CA PRO A 48 -19.26 2.51 -18.60
C PRO A 48 -18.25 1.96 -17.59
N THR A 49 -18.10 0.64 -17.59
CA THR A 49 -17.09 -0.04 -16.78
C THR A 49 -15.69 0.25 -17.31
N LEU A 50 -14.78 0.56 -16.40
CA LEU A 50 -13.36 0.75 -16.69
C LEU A 50 -12.63 -0.58 -16.52
N GLU A 51 -11.69 -0.85 -17.42
CA GLU A 51 -10.87 -2.06 -17.41
C GLU A 51 -9.43 -1.72 -17.05
N GLU A 52 -8.84 -2.53 -16.18
CA GLU A 52 -7.44 -2.41 -15.79
C GLU A 52 -6.52 -2.56 -17.01
N GLY A 53 -5.47 -1.74 -17.08
CA GLY A 53 -4.53 -1.69 -18.21
C GLY A 53 -5.01 -0.88 -19.42
N SER A 54 -6.27 -0.46 -19.48
CA SER A 54 -6.82 0.30 -20.59
C SER A 54 -6.70 1.81 -20.40
N VAL A 55 -6.63 2.54 -21.51
CA VAL A 55 -6.51 4.00 -21.54
C VAL A 55 -7.87 4.63 -21.83
N TYR A 56 -8.22 5.65 -21.08
CA TYR A 56 -9.47 6.39 -21.23
C TYR A 56 -9.24 7.89 -21.19
N LYS A 57 -10.00 8.60 -21.99
CA LYS A 57 -10.22 10.03 -21.80
C LYS A 57 -11.42 10.21 -20.89
N LEU A 58 -11.17 10.82 -19.74
CA LEU A 58 -12.17 11.14 -18.74
C LEU A 58 -12.44 12.64 -18.78
N SER A 59 -13.67 13.01 -19.10
CA SER A 59 -14.07 14.42 -19.21
C SER A 59 -15.08 14.79 -18.14
N ASN A 60 -15.07 16.05 -17.72
CA ASN A 60 -15.93 16.57 -16.65
C ASN A 60 -15.79 15.76 -15.34
N VAL A 61 -14.58 15.43 -14.96
CA VAL A 61 -14.31 14.82 -13.66
C VAL A 61 -14.01 15.88 -12.60
N ILE A 62 -14.34 15.60 -11.35
CA ILE A 62 -14.13 16.52 -10.25
C ILE A 62 -12.89 16.11 -9.48
N THR A 63 -11.93 17.03 -9.35
CA THR A 63 -10.80 16.85 -8.44
C THR A 63 -11.23 17.16 -7.02
N SER A 64 -10.78 16.35 -6.07
CA SER A 64 -10.90 16.63 -4.64
C SER A 64 -9.56 16.48 -3.98
N GLU A 65 -9.34 17.27 -2.94
CA GLU A 65 -8.13 17.23 -2.12
C GLU A 65 -8.54 16.94 -0.67
N TYR A 66 -7.88 15.96 -0.09
CA TYR A 66 -8.00 15.66 1.32
C TYR A 66 -6.61 15.39 1.91
N GLN A 67 -6.21 16.20 2.89
CA GLN A 67 -4.89 16.10 3.55
C GLN A 67 -3.71 16.11 2.57
N GLY A 68 -3.74 17.02 1.58
CA GLY A 68 -2.69 17.12 0.57
C GLY A 68 -2.69 16.04 -0.52
N ARG A 69 -3.65 15.10 -0.47
CA ARG A 69 -3.80 14.05 -1.48
C ARG A 69 -4.93 14.39 -2.44
N TYR A 70 -4.61 14.39 -3.71
CA TYR A 70 -5.59 14.62 -4.77
C TYR A 70 -6.25 13.31 -5.18
N SER A 71 -7.52 13.39 -5.55
CA SER A 71 -8.28 12.29 -6.13
C SER A 71 -9.25 12.80 -7.19
N ILE A 72 -9.72 11.90 -8.04
CA ILE A 72 -10.70 12.20 -9.09
C ILE A 72 -12.00 11.45 -8.80
N ASN A 73 -13.11 12.17 -8.93
CA ASN A 73 -14.45 11.61 -8.78
C ASN A 73 -15.20 11.68 -10.11
N LEU A 74 -15.69 10.50 -10.54
CA LEU A 74 -16.56 10.35 -11.69
C LEU A 74 -18.02 10.30 -11.23
N ASN A 75 -18.83 11.18 -11.78
CA ASN A 75 -20.25 11.32 -11.46
C ASN A 75 -21.11 11.32 -12.74
N SER A 76 -22.41 11.51 -12.62
CA SER A 76 -23.35 11.48 -13.75
C SER A 76 -23.12 12.53 -14.86
N ARG A 77 -22.23 13.51 -14.64
CA ARG A 77 -21.83 14.50 -15.65
C ARG A 77 -20.52 14.18 -16.32
N SER A 78 -19.79 13.20 -15.78
CA SER A 78 -18.53 12.76 -16.36
C SER A 78 -18.78 11.94 -17.63
N ASN A 79 -17.82 11.96 -18.54
CA ASN A 79 -17.84 11.14 -19.74
C ASN A 79 -16.58 10.26 -19.79
N ILE A 80 -16.73 9.04 -20.29
CA ILE A 80 -15.65 8.05 -20.41
C ILE A 80 -15.57 7.65 -21.89
N GLU A 81 -14.43 7.92 -22.53
CA GLU A 81 -14.15 7.53 -23.90
C GLU A 81 -12.89 6.64 -23.92
N PRO A 82 -12.96 5.40 -24.43
CA PRO A 82 -11.76 4.59 -24.60
C PRO A 82 -10.83 5.24 -25.64
N VAL A 83 -9.53 5.14 -25.38
CA VAL A 83 -8.49 5.66 -26.28
C VAL A 83 -7.59 4.53 -26.70
N ASP A 84 -7.37 4.39 -28.01
CA ASP A 84 -6.44 3.42 -28.55
C ASP A 84 -4.99 3.86 -28.24
N GLY A 85 -4.20 2.96 -27.71
CA GLY A 85 -2.81 3.20 -27.36
C GLY A 85 -2.49 2.83 -25.92
N ASP A 86 -1.25 3.05 -25.53
CA ASP A 86 -0.78 2.87 -24.17
C ASP A 86 -0.15 4.16 -23.65
N ILE A 87 -0.23 4.39 -22.35
CA ILE A 87 0.41 5.49 -21.65
C ILE A 87 1.46 4.90 -20.71
N ASP A 88 2.69 5.37 -20.83
CA ASP A 88 3.73 5.06 -19.86
C ASP A 88 3.46 5.84 -18.57
N VAL A 89 2.81 5.16 -17.64
CA VAL A 89 2.43 5.77 -16.37
C VAL A 89 3.67 5.91 -15.51
N ARG A 90 4.02 7.16 -15.20
CA ARG A 90 5.07 7.42 -14.24
C ARG A 90 4.68 6.78 -12.91
N ALA A 91 5.47 5.81 -12.47
CA ALA A 91 5.43 5.35 -11.10
C ALA A 91 5.97 6.52 -10.26
N ASP A 92 5.10 7.20 -9.54
CA ASP A 92 5.56 8.08 -8.45
C ASP A 92 6.13 7.19 -7.36
N ILE A 93 7.36 6.80 -7.57
CA ILE A 93 8.24 6.37 -6.50
C ILE A 93 8.78 7.68 -5.95
N GLU A 94 8.04 8.29 -5.05
CA GLU A 94 8.55 9.38 -4.27
C GLU A 94 9.49 8.77 -3.24
N ASP A 95 10.79 8.79 -3.53
CA ASP A 95 11.80 8.43 -2.55
C ASP A 95 11.76 9.48 -1.45
N VAL A 96 11.43 9.05 -0.26
CA VAL A 96 11.36 9.93 0.91
C VAL A 96 12.35 9.47 1.96
N GLN A 97 12.93 10.45 2.64
CA GLN A 97 13.71 10.24 3.84
C GLN A 97 12.98 10.91 5.00
N LEU A 98 12.67 10.16 6.03
CA LEU A 98 11.96 10.62 7.21
C LEU A 98 12.84 10.42 8.44
N SER A 99 12.73 11.34 9.42
CA SER A 99 13.32 11.16 10.75
C SER A 99 12.19 11.26 11.79
N VAL A 100 11.69 10.10 12.21
CA VAL A 100 10.42 9.98 12.92
C VAL A 100 10.44 8.89 13.97
N PRO A 101 9.68 9.01 15.06
CA PRO A 101 9.51 7.91 16.02
C PRO A 101 8.59 6.82 15.48
N MET A 102 8.94 5.57 15.74
CA MET A 102 8.05 4.43 15.54
C MET A 102 7.12 4.33 16.75
N VAL A 103 5.83 4.59 16.56
CA VAL A 103 4.86 4.63 17.67
C VAL A 103 4.11 3.32 17.83
N ALA A 104 4.05 2.48 16.80
CA ALA A 104 3.42 1.18 16.88
C ALA A 104 3.93 0.21 15.80
N ILE A 105 3.80 -1.07 16.09
CA ILE A 105 3.87 -2.17 15.13
C ILE A 105 2.47 -2.79 15.05
N GLN A 106 1.94 -2.97 13.84
CA GLN A 106 0.60 -3.49 13.61
C GLN A 106 0.60 -5.01 13.58
N SER A 107 -0.53 -5.61 13.91
CA SER A 107 -0.74 -7.06 13.81
C SER A 107 -0.46 -7.59 12.39
N GLY A 108 0.05 -8.81 12.34
CA GLY A 108 0.56 -9.43 11.12
C GLY A 108 1.95 -8.97 10.76
N SER A 109 2.70 -8.46 11.74
CA SER A 109 4.15 -8.30 11.73
C SER A 109 4.83 -9.52 12.34
N GLY A 110 6.15 -9.52 12.36
CA GLY A 110 6.94 -10.66 12.85
C GLY A 110 6.97 -11.79 11.83
N LEU A 111 6.89 -13.02 12.35
CA LEU A 111 6.94 -14.23 11.53
C LEU A 111 5.58 -14.47 10.86
N ILE A 112 5.57 -14.41 9.54
CA ILE A 112 4.39 -14.60 8.69
C ILE A 112 4.57 -15.81 7.77
N LYS A 113 3.50 -16.25 7.11
CA LYS A 113 3.58 -17.21 6.01
C LYS A 113 3.11 -16.59 4.72
N ARG A 114 3.86 -16.74 3.64
CA ARG A 114 3.51 -16.33 2.28
C ARG A 114 3.08 -17.52 1.45
N CYS A 115 2.32 -17.23 0.42
CA CYS A 115 2.00 -18.21 -0.61
C CYS A 115 3.29 -18.72 -1.26
N PRO A 116 3.45 -20.04 -1.44
CA PRO A 116 4.66 -20.61 -2.03
C PRO A 116 4.72 -20.46 -3.56
N ASP A 117 3.65 -19.98 -4.18
CA ASP A 117 3.61 -19.69 -5.61
C ASP A 117 4.51 -18.50 -5.93
N GLY A 118 5.47 -18.70 -6.85
CA GLY A 118 6.51 -17.73 -7.16
C GLY A 118 6.01 -16.39 -7.71
N ASP A 119 4.81 -16.38 -8.29
CA ASP A 119 4.16 -15.17 -8.82
C ASP A 119 3.20 -14.54 -7.80
N CYS A 120 3.03 -15.16 -6.62
CA CYS A 120 2.11 -14.71 -5.57
C CYS A 120 2.87 -14.25 -4.32
N THR A 121 2.80 -12.97 -4.03
CA THR A 121 3.42 -12.37 -2.83
C THR A 121 2.51 -12.28 -1.62
N ARG A 122 1.31 -12.90 -1.68
CA ARG A 122 0.28 -12.75 -0.66
C ARG A 122 0.65 -13.45 0.64
N VAL A 123 0.34 -12.76 1.73
CA VAL A 123 0.45 -13.35 3.07
C VAL A 123 -0.79 -14.20 3.34
N LEU A 124 -0.56 -15.41 3.86
CA LEU A 124 -1.64 -16.33 4.19
C LEU A 124 -2.45 -15.83 5.39
N GLN A 125 -3.76 -15.99 5.29
CA GLN A 125 -4.69 -15.79 6.40
C GLN A 125 -5.17 -17.16 6.88
N ASN A 126 -4.85 -17.54 8.11
CA ASN A 126 -5.20 -18.85 8.67
C ASN A 126 -4.80 -20.04 7.77
N GLY A 127 -3.59 -19.99 7.18
CA GLY A 127 -3.09 -21.03 6.29
C GLY A 127 -3.66 -21.02 4.87
N ARG A 128 -4.40 -19.96 4.50
CA ARG A 128 -5.08 -19.87 3.21
C ARG A 128 -4.62 -18.64 2.43
N CYS A 129 -4.27 -18.85 1.16
CA CYS A 129 -4.08 -17.80 0.18
C CYS A 129 -5.44 -17.37 -0.41
N ALA A 130 -5.67 -16.08 -0.53
CA ALA A 130 -6.92 -15.56 -1.11
C ALA A 130 -7.11 -15.95 -2.58
N GLU A 131 -6.01 -16.25 -3.29
CA GLU A 131 -6.01 -16.60 -4.71
C GLU A 131 -5.88 -18.12 -4.94
N HIS A 132 -4.97 -18.78 -4.19
CA HIS A 132 -4.63 -20.18 -4.40
C HIS A 132 -5.30 -21.15 -3.40
N GLY A 133 -6.10 -20.63 -2.45
CA GLY A 133 -6.80 -21.45 -1.47
C GLY A 133 -5.88 -21.98 -0.36
N ASP A 134 -6.14 -23.21 0.10
CA ASP A 134 -5.36 -23.85 1.15
C ASP A 134 -4.00 -24.30 0.59
N VAL A 135 -2.93 -23.71 1.09
CA VAL A 135 -1.55 -23.97 0.66
C VAL A 135 -0.63 -24.06 1.88
N GLU A 136 0.42 -24.86 1.77
CA GLU A 136 1.48 -24.89 2.77
C GLU A 136 2.39 -23.67 2.53
N GLY A 137 2.21 -22.62 3.36
CA GLY A 137 2.93 -21.37 3.20
C GLY A 137 4.38 -21.46 3.64
N GLU A 138 5.23 -20.63 3.04
CA GLU A 138 6.62 -20.44 3.41
C GLU A 138 6.76 -19.32 4.45
N PHE A 139 7.62 -19.54 5.44
CA PHE A 139 7.91 -18.52 6.45
C PHE A 139 8.60 -17.32 5.82
N ASP A 140 8.20 -16.15 6.28
CA ASP A 140 8.82 -14.88 5.94
C ASP A 140 8.77 -13.94 7.15
N LEU A 141 9.55 -12.86 7.10
CA LEU A 141 9.63 -11.86 8.15
C LEU A 141 9.26 -10.50 7.59
N ARG A 142 8.43 -9.74 8.32
CA ARG A 142 8.09 -8.36 7.95
C ARG A 142 7.70 -7.53 9.17
N ILE A 143 7.78 -6.21 9.01
CA ILE A 143 7.19 -5.26 9.96
C ILE A 143 6.19 -4.37 9.23
N LYS A 144 5.05 -4.13 9.87
CA LYS A 144 4.07 -3.10 9.52
C LYS A 144 4.13 -2.04 10.60
N ALA A 145 4.94 -1.02 10.38
CA ALA A 145 5.18 0.05 11.35
C ALA A 145 4.20 1.21 11.17
N VAL A 146 4.01 1.95 12.26
CA VAL A 146 3.36 3.25 12.26
C VAL A 146 4.37 4.25 12.81
N PHE A 147 4.68 5.24 12.00
CA PHE A 147 5.47 6.40 12.38
C PHE A 147 4.53 7.60 12.58
N ASP A 148 4.81 8.41 13.60
CA ASP A 148 4.00 9.59 13.92
C ASP A 148 4.90 10.67 14.55
N ASP A 149 5.03 11.80 13.89
CA ASP A 149 5.81 12.94 14.35
C ASP A 149 4.96 14.01 15.08
N GLY A 150 3.67 13.72 15.29
CA GLY A 150 2.69 14.63 15.89
C GLY A 150 1.95 15.51 14.88
N GLU A 151 2.41 15.58 13.64
CA GLU A 151 1.75 16.29 12.54
C GLU A 151 1.23 15.33 11.47
N THR A 152 1.99 14.27 11.20
CA THR A 152 1.69 13.30 10.13
C THR A 152 1.87 11.87 10.63
N VAL A 153 0.92 11.01 10.30
CA VAL A 153 1.02 9.57 10.52
C VAL A 153 1.40 8.88 9.21
N GLN A 154 2.52 8.16 9.21
CA GLN A 154 2.97 7.38 8.07
C GLN A 154 2.98 5.89 8.39
N TYR A 155 2.24 5.11 7.61
CA TYR A 155 2.32 3.65 7.64
C TYR A 155 3.51 3.18 6.82
N ALA A 156 4.27 2.22 7.33
CA ALA A 156 5.44 1.69 6.65
C ALA A 156 5.44 0.16 6.64
N ILE A 157 6.01 -0.40 5.59
CA ILE A 157 6.21 -1.84 5.44
C ILE A 157 7.71 -2.08 5.25
N PHE A 158 8.25 -2.89 6.14
CA PHE A 158 9.59 -3.45 6.04
C PHE A 158 9.44 -4.87 5.48
N ASP A 159 10.12 -5.16 4.41
CA ASP A 159 10.27 -6.53 3.93
C ASP A 159 11.22 -7.34 4.81
N ARG A 160 11.59 -8.53 4.39
CA ARG A 160 12.51 -9.39 5.15
C ARG A 160 13.85 -8.71 5.40
N GLU A 161 14.47 -8.19 4.34
CA GLU A 161 15.81 -7.63 4.42
C GLU A 161 15.85 -6.39 5.33
N ALA A 162 14.93 -5.47 5.14
CA ALA A 162 14.80 -4.29 5.98
C ALA A 162 14.42 -4.64 7.45
N THR A 163 13.60 -5.69 7.63
CA THR A 163 13.24 -6.18 8.97
C THR A 163 14.44 -6.79 9.68
N GLU A 164 15.19 -7.67 9.03
CA GLU A 164 16.41 -8.28 9.58
C GLU A 164 17.44 -7.22 9.95
N ALA A 165 17.62 -6.21 9.09
CA ALA A 165 18.57 -5.13 9.31
C ALA A 165 18.23 -4.29 10.54
N ILE A 166 16.94 -3.89 10.71
CA ILE A 166 16.54 -2.99 11.80
C ILE A 166 16.35 -3.73 13.13
N ALA A 167 15.89 -4.96 13.09
CA ALA A 167 15.62 -5.76 14.27
C ALA A 167 16.86 -6.54 14.78
N GLY A 168 17.85 -6.72 13.92
CA GLY A 168 19.04 -7.52 14.24
C GLY A 168 18.74 -9.02 14.47
N ILE A 169 17.68 -9.53 13.88
CA ILE A 169 17.26 -10.92 13.93
C ILE A 169 17.04 -11.46 12.53
N THR A 170 17.59 -12.61 12.21
CA THR A 170 17.37 -13.29 10.93
C THR A 170 16.07 -14.09 10.93
N LEU A 171 15.57 -14.40 9.72
CA LEU A 171 14.38 -15.26 9.56
C LEU A 171 14.56 -16.61 10.29
N ASN A 172 15.74 -17.23 10.21
CA ASN A 172 15.99 -18.50 10.86
C ASN A 172 15.93 -18.40 12.39
N GLU A 173 16.52 -17.36 12.98
CA GLU A 173 16.44 -17.11 14.43
C GLU A 173 15.00 -16.83 14.87
N ALA A 174 14.21 -16.10 14.07
CA ALA A 174 12.80 -15.88 14.33
C ALA A 174 11.98 -17.18 14.29
N ILE A 175 12.28 -18.08 13.36
CA ILE A 175 11.66 -19.42 13.29
C ILE A 175 12.03 -20.24 14.52
N GLU A 176 13.31 -20.27 14.93
CA GLU A 176 13.76 -20.99 16.12
C GLU A 176 13.07 -20.46 17.38
N GLN A 177 12.98 -19.15 17.57
CA GLN A 177 12.27 -18.55 18.70
C GLN A 177 10.79 -18.95 18.75
N ALA A 178 10.12 -18.91 17.60
CA ALA A 178 8.72 -19.29 17.50
C ALA A 178 8.50 -20.78 17.77
N MET A 179 9.41 -21.65 17.32
CA MET A 179 9.35 -23.09 17.56
C MET A 179 9.61 -23.44 19.03
N ASP A 180 10.58 -22.81 19.65
CA ASP A 180 10.91 -23.02 21.07
C ASP A 180 9.76 -22.59 21.99
N ALA A 181 9.09 -21.49 21.64
CA ALA A 181 7.92 -20.99 22.36
C ALA A 181 6.62 -21.71 22.00
N LEU A 182 6.59 -22.49 20.91
CA LEU A 182 5.38 -23.04 20.27
C LEU A 182 4.34 -21.96 19.93
N ASP A 183 4.80 -20.75 19.66
CA ASP A 183 3.98 -19.57 19.40
C ASP A 183 4.71 -18.59 18.46
N THR A 184 4.11 -18.25 17.35
CA THR A 184 4.69 -17.29 16.40
C THR A 184 4.56 -15.84 16.85
N SER A 185 3.67 -15.53 17.80
CA SER A 185 3.44 -14.16 18.29
C SER A 185 4.63 -13.62 19.09
N VAL A 186 5.46 -14.49 19.67
CA VAL A 186 6.65 -14.07 20.42
C VAL A 186 7.61 -13.22 19.58
N VAL A 187 7.65 -13.44 18.29
CA VAL A 187 8.48 -12.65 17.36
C VAL A 187 7.92 -11.24 17.19
N GLU A 188 6.59 -11.10 17.05
CA GLU A 188 5.94 -9.78 17.00
C GLU A 188 6.14 -9.01 18.29
N ASP A 189 5.97 -9.66 19.45
CA ASP A 189 6.17 -9.05 20.77
C ASP A 189 7.62 -8.58 20.95
N ALA A 190 8.60 -9.39 20.55
CA ALA A 190 10.01 -9.04 20.62
C ALA A 190 10.35 -7.83 19.72
N LEU A 191 9.75 -7.73 18.54
CA LEU A 191 9.90 -6.58 17.66
C LEU A 191 9.28 -5.31 18.27
N ILE A 192 8.12 -5.41 18.89
CA ILE A 192 7.47 -4.30 19.59
C ILE A 192 8.37 -3.79 20.71
N ASP A 193 8.87 -4.66 21.58
CA ASP A 193 9.73 -4.29 22.70
C ASP A 193 11.06 -3.68 22.25
N ALA A 194 11.60 -4.17 21.14
CA ALA A 194 12.88 -3.70 20.62
C ALA A 194 12.78 -2.37 19.87
N LEU A 195 11.70 -2.10 19.16
CA LEU A 195 11.67 -1.04 18.15
C LEU A 195 10.71 0.11 18.46
N VAL A 196 9.60 -0.14 19.16
CA VAL A 196 8.60 0.90 19.43
C VAL A 196 9.12 1.92 20.45
N GLY A 197 8.77 3.19 20.24
CA GLY A 197 9.16 4.31 21.09
C GLY A 197 10.55 4.88 20.80
N ARG A 198 11.18 4.47 19.72
CA ARG A 198 12.50 4.97 19.30
C ARG A 198 12.41 5.78 18.02
N TYR A 199 13.40 6.64 17.78
CA TYR A 199 13.51 7.44 16.57
C TYR A 199 14.31 6.71 15.50
N TYR A 200 13.86 6.86 14.26
CA TYR A 200 14.50 6.25 13.10
C TYR A 200 14.68 7.26 11.98
N ARG A 201 15.80 7.17 11.28
CA ARG A 201 15.92 7.69 9.92
C ARG A 201 15.47 6.56 8.99
N VAL A 202 14.47 6.82 8.18
CA VAL A 202 13.86 5.83 7.30
C VAL A 202 13.91 6.36 5.88
N GLU A 203 14.43 5.56 4.96
CA GLU A 203 14.44 5.83 3.52
C GLU A 203 13.60 4.79 2.80
N GLY A 204 12.83 5.21 1.84
CA GLY A 204 11.98 4.30 1.08
C GLY A 204 11.08 5.02 0.10
N SER A 205 10.19 4.26 -0.51
CA SER A 205 9.31 4.71 -1.58
C SER A 205 7.86 4.72 -1.14
N ILE A 206 7.14 5.81 -1.37
CA ILE A 206 5.70 5.88 -1.05
C ILE A 206 4.89 5.21 -2.16
N VAL A 207 4.14 4.17 -1.80
CA VAL A 207 3.18 3.48 -2.66
C VAL A 207 1.81 3.55 -1.99
N GLY A 208 0.93 4.36 -2.55
CA GLY A 208 -0.37 4.64 -1.94
C GLY A 208 -0.23 5.31 -0.57
N ARG A 209 -0.64 4.63 0.50
CA ARG A 209 -0.51 5.12 1.88
C ARG A 209 0.69 4.55 2.65
N TYR A 210 1.41 3.63 2.03
CA TYR A 210 2.50 2.92 2.68
C TYR A 210 3.85 3.44 2.19
N LEU A 211 4.77 3.62 3.11
CA LEU A 211 6.19 3.74 2.83
C LEU A 211 6.77 2.32 2.77
N LEU A 212 7.24 1.91 1.60
CA LEU A 212 8.03 0.69 1.44
C LEU A 212 9.46 1.04 1.82
N VAL A 213 9.93 0.48 2.92
CA VAL A 213 11.22 0.83 3.51
C VAL A 213 12.34 0.09 2.80
N ASN A 214 13.33 0.84 2.29
CA ASN A 214 14.56 0.31 1.73
C ASN A 214 15.66 0.27 2.79
N GLU A 215 15.80 1.34 3.57
CA GLU A 215 16.78 1.46 4.65
C GLU A 215 16.15 2.11 5.88
N ALA A 216 16.56 1.66 7.05
CA ALA A 216 16.20 2.28 8.30
C ALA A 216 17.34 2.16 9.31
N GLU A 217 17.65 3.27 9.97
CA GLU A 217 18.65 3.34 11.02
C GLU A 217 18.04 3.92 12.29
N GLN A 218 18.35 3.32 13.43
CA GLN A 218 17.96 3.90 14.72
C GLN A 218 18.78 5.17 14.95
N HIS A 219 18.06 6.26 15.21
CA HIS A 219 18.68 7.54 15.56
C HIS A 219 18.64 7.70 17.08
N GLY A 220 19.83 7.66 17.69
CA GLY A 220 19.99 7.81 19.14
C GLY A 220 19.99 9.24 19.60
#